data_f54047ac5467f0915c9dd48bafd29015
#
_entry.id   f54047ac5467f0915c9dd48bafd29015
#
_cell.length_a   1.000
_cell.length_b   1.000
_cell.length_c   1.000
_cell.angle_alpha   90.00
_cell.angle_beta   90.00
_cell.angle_gamma   90.00
#
_symmetry.space_group_name_H-M   'P 1'
#
loop_
_entity.id
_entity.type
_entity.pdbx_description
1 polymer ?
#
loop_
_entity_poly.entity_id
_entity_poly.type
_entity_poly.pdbx_seq_one_letter_code
_entity_poly.pdbx_strand_id
1 'polypeptide(L)'
;CQAHLHQVYGTLQMVEFYGAALLAEEMEKLAQALLEGRVGNVADGQETLMRAILQLPPYLDRVASNRRDLPVVLLPLLNDLRAARGEPLLSETALFKPDLTDATGHGQIPEDLLHDPRFIQLAKKIRQMFQIALLGVLRNDNMGENLGYMAKVFTKLEQITGDAPRAPLWSISNALVEGLSEDAIALGTSVKLMLGHVDRNLRELVSDGAASLNRR
;
A
#
# COMPACT_ATOMS: atom_id res chain seq x y z
N CYS A 1 -1.10 8.37 33.35
CA CYS A 1 -1.40 8.69 31.92
C CYS A 1 -1.03 7.52 31.00
N GLN A 2 0.23 7.04 30.99
CA GLN A 2 0.69 5.95 30.10
C GLN A 2 -0.16 4.68 30.22
N ALA A 3 -0.40 4.16 31.44
CA ALA A 3 -1.20 2.95 31.64
C ALA A 3 -2.64 3.06 31.09
N HIS A 4 -3.25 4.24 31.15
CA HIS A 4 -4.57 4.46 30.58
C HIS A 4 -4.54 4.50 29.05
N LEU A 5 -3.49 5.10 28.46
CA LEU A 5 -3.31 5.11 27.01
C LEU A 5 -3.11 3.69 26.46
N HIS A 6 -2.36 2.86 27.19
CA HIS A 6 -2.20 1.43 26.87
C HIS A 6 -3.53 0.67 26.89
N GLN A 7 -4.37 0.90 27.90
CA GLN A 7 -5.70 0.31 27.96
C GLN A 7 -6.59 0.77 26.81
N VAL A 8 -6.56 2.07 26.49
CA VAL A 8 -7.31 2.63 25.36
C VAL A 8 -6.85 1.99 24.05
N TYR A 9 -5.55 1.92 23.81
CA TYR A 9 -4.97 1.27 22.64
C TYR A 9 -5.44 -0.19 22.49
N GLY A 10 -5.32 -0.99 23.54
CA GLY A 10 -5.75 -2.41 23.51
C GLY A 10 -7.24 -2.57 23.26
N THR A 11 -8.07 -1.70 23.86
CA THR A 11 -9.53 -1.72 23.63
C THR A 11 -9.88 -1.35 22.19
N LEU A 12 -9.24 -0.33 21.63
CA LEU A 12 -9.46 0.12 20.25
C LEU A 12 -9.03 -0.94 19.22
N GLN A 13 -7.96 -1.68 19.51
CA GLN A 13 -7.57 -2.82 18.68
C GLN A 13 -8.62 -3.94 18.69
N MET A 14 -9.20 -4.25 19.86
CA MET A 14 -10.23 -5.29 19.98
C MET A 14 -11.51 -4.96 19.22
N VAL A 15 -11.87 -3.69 19.11
CA VAL A 15 -13.05 -3.23 18.36
C VAL A 15 -12.73 -2.87 16.90
N GLU A 16 -11.50 -3.16 16.44
CA GLU A 16 -11.03 -2.95 15.07
C GLU A 16 -11.07 -1.49 14.59
N PHE A 17 -10.94 -0.53 15.51
CA PHE A 17 -10.79 0.89 15.18
C PHE A 17 -9.32 1.23 14.96
N TYR A 18 -8.79 0.81 13.80
CA TYR A 18 -7.37 0.83 13.50
C TYR A 18 -6.75 2.23 13.52
N GLY A 19 -7.43 3.25 12.98
CA GLY A 19 -6.93 4.62 12.98
C GLY A 19 -6.86 5.20 14.39
N ALA A 20 -7.90 4.97 15.20
CA ALA A 20 -7.94 5.40 16.59
C ALA A 20 -6.91 4.64 17.45
N ALA A 21 -6.74 3.33 17.20
CA ALA A 21 -5.72 2.51 17.88
C ALA A 21 -4.31 3.03 17.56
N LEU A 22 -4.01 3.34 16.31
CA LEU A 22 -2.73 3.91 15.89
C LEU A 22 -2.45 5.26 16.58
N LEU A 23 -3.47 6.12 16.69
CA LEU A 23 -3.34 7.40 17.41
C LEU A 23 -3.04 7.16 18.90
N ALA A 24 -3.75 6.24 19.55
CA ALA A 24 -3.52 5.88 20.94
C ALA A 24 -2.11 5.30 21.18
N GLU A 25 -1.62 4.48 20.26
CA GLU A 25 -0.26 3.92 20.28
C GLU A 25 0.81 5.02 20.21
N GLU A 26 0.67 5.97 19.27
CA GLU A 26 1.63 7.07 19.14
C GLU A 26 1.56 8.05 20.32
N MET A 27 0.36 8.25 20.91
CA MET A 27 0.22 9.00 22.17
C MET A 27 0.90 8.30 23.34
N GLU A 28 0.76 6.98 23.47
CA GLU A 28 1.44 6.19 24.52
C GLU A 28 2.95 6.31 24.39
N LYS A 29 3.49 6.14 23.17
CA LYS A 29 4.92 6.29 22.88
C LYS A 29 5.45 7.67 23.23
N LEU A 30 4.71 8.75 22.93
CA LEU A 30 5.11 10.10 23.29
C LEU A 30 5.04 10.31 24.80
N ALA A 31 4.00 9.84 25.47
CA ALA A 31 3.90 9.92 26.92
C ALA A 31 5.06 9.20 27.62
N GLN A 32 5.47 8.05 27.12
CA GLN A 32 6.63 7.32 27.60
C GLN A 32 7.93 8.10 27.35
N ALA A 33 8.13 8.63 26.16
CA ALA A 33 9.32 9.43 25.83
C ALA A 33 9.44 10.68 26.69
N LEU A 34 8.32 11.34 27.02
CA LEU A 34 8.28 12.47 27.96
C LEU A 34 8.69 12.07 29.38
N LEU A 35 8.22 10.91 29.87
CA LEU A 35 8.58 10.40 31.19
C LEU A 35 10.06 10.04 31.29
N GLU A 36 10.62 9.53 30.20
CA GLU A 36 12.03 9.11 30.12
C GLU A 36 12.99 10.27 29.78
N GLY A 37 12.46 11.48 29.55
CA GLY A 37 13.28 12.66 29.22
C GLY A 37 13.91 12.59 27.82
N ARG A 38 13.35 11.80 26.90
CA ARG A 38 13.86 11.61 25.53
C ARG A 38 13.28 12.61 24.51
N VAL A 39 12.47 13.57 24.96
CA VAL A 39 11.85 14.59 24.10
C VAL A 39 12.67 15.89 24.20
N GLY A 40 13.09 16.41 23.05
CA GLY A 40 13.94 17.61 23.01
C GLY A 40 13.28 18.89 23.53
N ASN A 41 11.99 19.08 23.20
CA ASN A 41 11.16 20.15 23.74
C ASN A 41 9.96 19.58 24.48
N VAL A 42 10.03 19.56 25.80
CA VAL A 42 9.01 18.97 26.66
C VAL A 42 7.68 19.73 26.56
N ALA A 43 7.70 21.05 26.44
CA ALA A 43 6.49 21.87 26.34
C ALA A 43 5.71 21.55 25.04
N ASP A 44 6.40 21.52 23.91
CA ASP A 44 5.80 21.17 22.61
C ASP A 44 5.29 19.72 22.59
N GLY A 45 6.03 18.80 23.21
CA GLY A 45 5.62 17.40 23.34
C GLY A 45 4.34 17.25 24.17
N GLN A 46 4.22 18.00 25.27
CA GLN A 46 3.02 18.01 26.12
C GLN A 46 1.82 18.63 25.38
N GLU A 47 2.02 19.74 24.66
CA GLU A 47 0.97 20.37 23.85
C GLU A 47 0.47 19.44 22.75
N THR A 48 1.38 18.78 22.05
CA THR A 48 1.04 17.81 21.00
C THR A 48 0.28 16.62 21.56
N LEU A 49 0.68 16.08 22.71
CA LEU A 49 -0.04 15.00 23.38
C LEU A 49 -1.44 15.45 23.81
N MET A 50 -1.59 16.65 24.38
CA MET A 50 -2.89 17.20 24.77
C MET A 50 -3.81 17.35 23.55
N ARG A 51 -3.30 17.89 22.45
CA ARG A 51 -4.05 18.03 21.20
C ARG A 51 -4.53 16.66 20.69
N ALA A 52 -3.68 15.63 20.75
CA ALA A 52 -4.05 14.28 20.34
C ALA A 52 -5.14 13.68 21.26
N ILE A 53 -5.05 13.87 22.57
CA ILE A 53 -6.09 13.44 23.51
C ILE A 53 -7.44 14.09 23.22
N LEU A 54 -7.45 15.39 22.88
CA LEU A 54 -8.69 16.11 22.54
C LEU A 54 -9.27 15.73 21.17
N GLN A 55 -8.44 15.25 20.25
CA GLN A 55 -8.87 14.84 18.91
C GLN A 55 -9.41 13.40 18.85
N LEU A 56 -9.04 12.54 19.79
CA LEU A 56 -9.46 11.14 19.81
C LEU A 56 -10.98 10.96 19.95
N PRO A 57 -11.69 11.61 20.92
CA PRO A 57 -13.13 11.43 21.06
C PRO A 57 -13.94 11.85 19.83
N PRO A 58 -13.75 13.03 19.20
CA PRO A 58 -14.46 13.39 17.97
C PRO A 58 -14.20 12.42 16.81
N TYR A 59 -13.00 11.86 16.75
CA TYR A 59 -12.67 10.85 15.75
C TYR A 59 -13.47 9.55 15.99
N LEU A 60 -13.52 9.09 17.24
CA LEU A 60 -14.30 7.92 17.64
C LEU A 60 -15.80 8.10 17.37
N ASP A 61 -16.37 9.26 17.70
CA ASP A 61 -17.76 9.60 17.40
C ASP A 61 -18.06 9.53 15.90
N ARG A 62 -17.11 9.99 15.09
CA ARG A 62 -17.20 9.94 13.64
C ARG A 62 -17.21 8.49 13.12
N VAL A 63 -16.31 7.64 13.62
CA VAL A 63 -16.24 6.21 13.24
C VAL A 63 -17.48 5.46 13.73
N ALA A 64 -17.92 5.68 14.99
CA ALA A 64 -19.10 5.08 15.57
C ALA A 64 -20.39 5.46 14.83
N SER A 65 -20.45 6.65 14.20
CA SER A 65 -21.57 7.12 13.39
C SER A 65 -21.63 6.46 12.00
N ASN A 66 -21.08 5.27 11.84
CA ASN A 66 -21.06 4.47 10.61
C ASN A 66 -20.29 5.10 9.44
N ARG A 67 -19.33 5.98 9.73
CA ARG A 67 -18.36 6.48 8.75
C ARG A 67 -17.13 5.57 8.78
N ARG A 68 -16.50 5.42 7.62
CA ARG A 68 -15.31 4.57 7.50
C ARG A 68 -14.18 5.09 8.41
N ASP A 69 -13.49 4.17 9.06
CA ASP A 69 -12.23 4.45 9.73
C ASP A 69 -11.18 4.82 8.66
N LEU A 70 -10.81 6.09 8.60
CA LEU A 70 -9.87 6.65 7.63
C LEU A 70 -8.63 7.20 8.36
N PRO A 71 -7.63 6.37 8.65
CA PRO A 71 -6.43 6.78 9.38
C PRO A 71 -5.67 7.95 8.74
N VAL A 72 -5.80 8.12 7.42
CA VAL A 72 -5.14 9.21 6.67
C VAL A 72 -5.53 10.60 7.18
N VAL A 73 -6.74 10.77 7.73
CA VAL A 73 -7.19 12.03 8.33
C VAL A 73 -6.39 12.39 9.58
N LEU A 74 -5.86 11.39 10.28
CA LEU A 74 -5.03 11.54 11.47
C LEU A 74 -3.54 11.72 11.14
N LEU A 75 -3.13 11.56 9.87
CA LEU A 75 -1.72 11.55 9.47
C LEU A 75 -0.94 12.80 9.93
N PRO A 76 -1.46 14.05 9.81
CA PRO A 76 -0.75 15.21 10.33
C PRO A 76 -0.48 15.10 11.83
N LEU A 77 -1.48 14.71 12.62
CA LEU A 77 -1.37 14.59 14.06
C LEU A 77 -0.43 13.44 14.48
N LEU A 78 -0.50 12.30 13.79
CA LEU A 78 0.44 11.19 13.97
C LEU A 78 1.87 11.62 13.70
N ASN A 79 2.09 12.44 12.68
CA ASN A 79 3.39 12.95 12.34
C ASN A 79 3.90 14.00 13.35
N ASP A 80 3.01 14.82 13.90
CA ASP A 80 3.38 15.74 15.00
C ASP A 80 3.84 14.97 16.24
N LEU A 81 3.14 13.89 16.63
CA LEU A 81 3.51 13.01 17.73
C LEU A 81 4.86 12.32 17.51
N ARG A 82 5.14 11.91 16.27
CA ARG A 82 6.41 11.28 15.89
C ARG A 82 7.56 12.30 15.84
N ALA A 83 7.31 13.48 15.25
CA ALA A 83 8.28 14.56 15.19
C ALA A 83 8.73 15.01 16.59
N ALA A 84 7.80 15.11 17.55
CA ALA A 84 8.11 15.43 18.94
C ALA A 84 9.11 14.45 19.59
N ARG A 85 9.17 13.20 19.09
CA ARG A 85 10.11 12.15 19.53
C ARG A 85 11.35 12.00 18.63
N GLY A 86 11.44 12.77 17.54
CA GLY A 86 12.51 12.64 16.55
C GLY A 86 12.38 11.37 15.68
N GLU A 87 11.19 10.80 15.58
CA GLU A 87 10.93 9.58 14.79
C GLU A 87 10.64 9.93 13.32
N PRO A 88 10.94 9.01 12.37
CA PRO A 88 10.61 9.19 10.97
C PRO A 88 9.10 9.40 10.77
N LEU A 89 8.72 10.30 9.87
CA LEU A 89 7.32 10.60 9.58
C LEU A 89 6.67 9.47 8.79
N LEU A 90 5.38 9.25 9.05
CA LEU A 90 4.57 8.31 8.29
C LEU A 90 4.14 8.92 6.95
N SER A 91 4.13 8.12 5.91
CA SER A 91 3.49 8.44 4.63
C SER A 91 2.05 7.91 4.60
N GLU A 92 1.23 8.43 3.69
CA GLU A 92 -0.12 7.89 3.46
C GLU A 92 -0.09 6.38 3.17
N THR A 93 0.92 5.92 2.42
CA THR A 93 1.10 4.50 2.10
C THR A 93 1.43 3.64 3.31
N ALA A 94 2.05 4.20 4.35
CA ALA A 94 2.34 3.48 5.59
C ALA A 94 1.07 3.20 6.44
N LEU A 95 0.01 3.99 6.23
CA LEU A 95 -1.28 3.81 6.90
C LEU A 95 -2.21 2.83 6.18
N PHE A 96 -1.89 2.51 4.93
CA PHE A 96 -2.64 1.54 4.14
C PHE A 96 -2.12 0.13 4.42
N LYS A 97 -2.83 -0.62 5.24
CA LYS A 97 -2.53 -2.02 5.57
C LYS A 97 -3.72 -2.89 5.21
N PRO A 98 -3.96 -3.18 3.93
CA PRO A 98 -5.03 -4.07 3.52
C PRO A 98 -4.76 -5.48 4.04
N ASP A 99 -5.82 -6.21 4.40
CA ASP A 99 -5.73 -7.64 4.63
C ASP A 99 -5.54 -8.33 3.27
N LEU A 100 -4.38 -8.93 3.09
CA LEU A 100 -4.01 -9.65 1.87
C LEU A 100 -4.08 -11.17 2.06
N THR A 101 -4.64 -11.67 3.16
CA THR A 101 -4.66 -13.10 3.49
C THR A 101 -5.38 -13.90 2.40
N ASP A 102 -6.48 -13.38 1.89
CA ASP A 102 -7.28 -14.01 0.82
C ASP A 102 -6.85 -13.57 -0.59
N ALA A 103 -5.95 -12.60 -0.70
CA ALA A 103 -5.51 -12.05 -1.98
C ALA A 103 -4.30 -12.79 -2.57
N THR A 104 -3.75 -13.78 -1.89
CA THR A 104 -2.65 -14.59 -2.42
C THR A 104 -3.21 -15.76 -3.22
N GLY A 105 -2.72 -15.93 -4.45
CA GLY A 105 -3.02 -17.14 -5.23
C GLY A 105 -2.48 -18.38 -4.50
N HIS A 106 -3.28 -19.42 -4.47
CA HIS A 106 -2.96 -20.68 -3.78
C HIS A 106 -2.64 -21.81 -4.77
N GLY A 107 -2.76 -21.54 -6.06
CA GLY A 107 -2.50 -22.50 -7.13
C GLY A 107 -1.01 -22.76 -7.32
N GLN A 108 -0.71 -23.94 -7.84
CA GLN A 108 0.61 -24.29 -8.35
C GLN A 108 0.64 -24.07 -9.85
N ILE A 109 1.77 -23.57 -10.34
CA ILE A 109 1.96 -23.44 -11.78
C ILE A 109 2.10 -24.84 -12.36
N PRO A 110 1.42 -25.13 -13.48
CA PRO A 110 1.58 -26.40 -14.19
C PRO A 110 3.06 -26.65 -14.57
N GLU A 111 3.55 -27.87 -14.34
CA GLU A 111 4.94 -28.23 -14.63
C GLU A 111 5.31 -28.00 -16.10
N ASP A 112 4.34 -28.18 -17.00
CA ASP A 112 4.52 -27.94 -18.45
C ASP A 112 4.88 -26.49 -18.74
N LEU A 113 4.39 -25.53 -17.94
CA LEU A 113 4.70 -24.10 -18.08
C LEU A 113 6.08 -23.74 -17.52
N LEU A 114 6.54 -24.46 -16.48
CA LEU A 114 7.84 -24.22 -15.85
C LEU A 114 9.00 -24.46 -16.81
N HIS A 115 8.84 -25.39 -17.78
CA HIS A 115 9.88 -25.81 -18.70
C HIS A 115 9.61 -25.41 -20.17
N ASP A 116 8.52 -24.67 -20.45
CA ASP A 116 8.18 -24.27 -21.82
C ASP A 116 9.07 -23.10 -22.29
N PRO A 117 9.96 -23.29 -23.26
CA PRO A 117 10.77 -22.21 -23.81
C PRO A 117 9.94 -21.11 -24.49
N ARG A 118 8.69 -21.43 -24.91
CA ARG A 118 7.75 -20.47 -25.49
C ARG A 118 7.28 -19.46 -24.44
N PHE A 119 7.23 -19.86 -23.15
CA PHE A 119 6.87 -18.96 -22.08
C PHE A 119 7.82 -17.77 -21.97
N ILE A 120 9.14 -18.01 -22.02
CA ILE A 120 10.14 -16.95 -21.96
C ILE A 120 10.01 -16.01 -23.18
N GLN A 121 9.75 -16.54 -24.37
CA GLN A 121 9.53 -15.71 -25.56
C GLN A 121 8.27 -14.87 -25.43
N LEU A 122 7.21 -15.43 -24.87
CA LEU A 122 5.97 -14.71 -24.60
C LEU A 122 6.18 -13.62 -23.53
N ALA A 123 6.89 -13.94 -22.44
CA ALA A 123 7.23 -12.98 -21.40
C ALA A 123 8.06 -11.80 -21.95
N LYS A 124 9.00 -12.05 -22.85
CA LYS A 124 9.76 -10.99 -23.55
C LYS A 124 8.85 -10.06 -24.36
N LYS A 125 7.92 -10.62 -25.13
CA LYS A 125 6.96 -9.83 -25.93
C LYS A 125 6.03 -9.00 -25.03
N ILE A 126 5.51 -9.61 -23.98
CA ILE A 126 4.63 -8.95 -23.00
C ILE A 126 5.39 -7.78 -22.35
N ARG A 127 6.59 -8.00 -21.88
CA ARG A 127 7.41 -6.96 -21.28
C ARG A 127 7.72 -5.83 -22.25
N GLN A 128 8.07 -6.14 -23.50
CA GLN A 128 8.35 -5.14 -24.52
C GLN A 128 7.09 -4.26 -24.77
N MET A 129 5.92 -4.88 -24.92
CA MET A 129 4.65 -4.15 -25.07
C MET A 129 4.38 -3.25 -23.87
N PHE A 130 4.57 -3.78 -22.64
CA PHE A 130 4.39 -3.00 -21.42
C PHE A 130 5.35 -1.81 -21.37
N GLN A 131 6.62 -1.97 -21.71
CA GLN A 131 7.63 -0.90 -21.66
C GLN A 131 7.33 0.22 -22.66
N ILE A 132 6.84 -0.11 -23.86
CA ILE A 132 6.44 0.90 -24.86
C ILE A 132 5.25 1.70 -24.33
N ALA A 133 4.22 1.00 -23.81
CA ALA A 133 3.05 1.65 -23.24
C ALA A 133 3.41 2.48 -21.99
N LEU A 134 4.27 1.96 -21.10
CA LEU A 134 4.75 2.69 -19.93
C LEU A 134 5.44 3.99 -20.29
N LEU A 135 6.29 3.97 -21.32
CA LEU A 135 6.97 5.16 -21.78
C LEU A 135 5.99 6.23 -22.27
N GLY A 136 4.95 5.83 -23.02
CA GLY A 136 3.87 6.72 -23.46
C GLY A 136 3.11 7.31 -22.28
N VAL A 137 2.72 6.49 -21.29
CA VAL A 137 2.05 6.94 -20.08
C VAL A 137 2.91 7.92 -19.29
N LEU A 138 4.20 7.62 -19.08
CA LEU A 138 5.11 8.51 -18.34
C LEU A 138 5.35 9.87 -19.03
N ARG A 139 5.28 9.90 -20.36
CA ARG A 139 5.39 11.11 -21.18
C ARG A 139 4.07 11.84 -21.35
N ASN A 140 2.98 11.28 -20.86
CA ASN A 140 1.63 11.79 -21.05
C ASN A 140 1.24 11.88 -22.54
N ASP A 141 1.71 10.92 -23.34
CA ASP A 141 1.47 10.83 -24.78
C ASP A 141 0.46 9.70 -25.05
N ASN A 142 -0.58 9.98 -25.82
CA ASN A 142 -1.64 9.02 -26.19
C ASN A 142 -2.11 8.14 -25.02
N MET A 143 -2.42 8.77 -23.86
CA MET A 143 -2.72 8.09 -22.59
C MET A 143 -3.71 6.95 -22.75
N GLY A 144 -4.85 7.20 -23.40
CA GLY A 144 -5.92 6.20 -23.54
C GLY A 144 -5.47 4.95 -24.31
N GLU A 145 -4.69 5.13 -25.39
CA GLU A 145 -4.17 4.01 -26.17
C GLU A 145 -3.13 3.20 -25.38
N ASN A 146 -2.19 3.89 -24.73
CA ASN A 146 -1.15 3.24 -23.94
C ASN A 146 -1.71 2.51 -22.71
N LEU A 147 -2.69 3.08 -22.01
CA LEU A 147 -3.41 2.40 -20.94
C LEU A 147 -4.17 1.18 -21.45
N GLY A 148 -4.78 1.27 -22.64
CA GLY A 148 -5.42 0.13 -23.30
C GLY A 148 -4.44 -1.00 -23.65
N TYR A 149 -3.20 -0.69 -24.04
CA TYR A 149 -2.16 -1.71 -24.23
C TYR A 149 -1.72 -2.34 -22.90
N MET A 150 -1.58 -1.56 -21.82
CA MET A 150 -1.28 -2.11 -20.48
C MET A 150 -2.38 -3.04 -20.01
N ALA A 151 -3.65 -2.67 -20.16
CA ALA A 151 -4.78 -3.51 -19.78
C ALA A 151 -4.74 -4.88 -20.51
N LYS A 152 -4.46 -4.87 -21.82
CA LYS A 152 -4.29 -6.12 -22.60
C LYS A 152 -3.12 -6.98 -22.09
N VAL A 153 -2.01 -6.34 -21.69
CA VAL A 153 -0.87 -7.02 -21.08
C VAL A 153 -1.27 -7.70 -19.79
N PHE A 154 -1.95 -7.00 -18.88
CA PHE A 154 -2.37 -7.55 -17.59
C PHE A 154 -3.42 -8.64 -17.73
N THR A 155 -4.43 -8.45 -18.58
CA THR A 155 -5.41 -9.51 -18.89
C THR A 155 -4.73 -10.77 -19.43
N LYS A 156 -3.70 -10.61 -20.27
CA LYS A 156 -2.96 -11.77 -20.78
C LYS A 156 -2.14 -12.46 -19.69
N LEU A 157 -1.55 -11.69 -18.78
CA LEU A 157 -0.82 -12.24 -17.63
C LEU A 157 -1.75 -12.99 -16.68
N GLU A 158 -2.93 -12.45 -16.36
CA GLU A 158 -3.96 -13.12 -15.57
C GLU A 158 -4.34 -14.49 -16.18
N GLN A 159 -4.58 -14.53 -17.51
CA GLN A 159 -4.90 -15.77 -18.20
C GLN A 159 -3.80 -16.83 -18.13
N ILE A 160 -2.52 -16.40 -18.17
CA ILE A 160 -1.38 -17.31 -18.18
C ILE A 160 -1.02 -17.77 -16.77
N THR A 161 -1.12 -16.87 -15.80
CA THR A 161 -0.70 -17.16 -14.42
C THR A 161 -1.77 -17.88 -13.61
N GLY A 162 -3.03 -17.79 -14.03
CA GLY A 162 -4.16 -18.46 -13.37
C GLY A 162 -4.20 -18.08 -11.88
N ASP A 163 -4.12 -19.10 -11.02
CA ASP A 163 -4.16 -18.94 -9.55
C ASP A 163 -2.76 -18.99 -8.89
N ALA A 164 -1.70 -18.68 -9.64
CA ALA A 164 -0.34 -18.64 -9.10
C ALA A 164 -0.20 -17.59 -7.99
N PRO A 165 0.75 -17.74 -7.03
CA PRO A 165 0.94 -16.80 -5.92
C PRO A 165 1.08 -15.33 -6.34
N ARG A 166 1.64 -15.05 -7.53
CA ARG A 166 1.76 -13.69 -8.09
C ARG A 166 0.57 -13.22 -8.93
N ALA A 167 -0.43 -14.06 -9.20
CA ALA A 167 -1.58 -13.68 -10.03
C ALA A 167 -2.30 -12.42 -9.53
N PRO A 168 -2.50 -12.20 -8.21
CA PRO A 168 -3.13 -10.98 -7.71
C PRO A 168 -2.43 -9.68 -8.10
N LEU A 169 -1.10 -9.71 -8.32
CA LEU A 169 -0.37 -8.52 -8.78
C LEU A 169 -0.90 -8.02 -10.13
N TRP A 170 -1.23 -8.93 -11.03
CA TRP A 170 -1.72 -8.57 -12.37
C TRP A 170 -3.13 -8.00 -12.31
N SER A 171 -4.02 -8.61 -11.49
CA SER A 171 -5.38 -8.11 -11.28
C SER A 171 -5.40 -6.72 -10.64
N ILE A 172 -4.58 -6.50 -9.62
CA ILE A 172 -4.43 -5.17 -8.99
C ILE A 172 -3.86 -4.17 -10.00
N SER A 173 -2.88 -4.57 -10.81
CA SER A 173 -2.30 -3.69 -11.84
C SER A 173 -3.30 -3.36 -12.95
N ASN A 174 -4.19 -4.31 -13.31
CA ASN A 174 -5.26 -4.09 -14.27
C ASN A 174 -6.29 -3.10 -13.72
N ALA A 175 -6.74 -3.28 -12.48
CA ALA A 175 -7.64 -2.35 -11.81
C ALA A 175 -7.04 -0.93 -11.68
N LEU A 176 -5.73 -0.81 -11.43
CA LEU A 176 -5.05 0.48 -11.43
C LEU A 176 -5.11 1.16 -12.80
N VAL A 177 -4.88 0.41 -13.88
CA VAL A 177 -4.94 0.93 -15.25
C VAL A 177 -6.36 1.35 -15.61
N GLU A 178 -7.37 0.60 -15.18
CA GLU A 178 -8.78 0.97 -15.33
C GLU A 178 -9.09 2.29 -14.62
N GLY A 179 -8.69 2.43 -13.35
CA GLY A 179 -8.85 3.67 -12.58
C GLY A 179 -8.15 4.88 -13.20
N LEU A 180 -6.97 4.67 -13.84
CA LEU A 180 -6.28 5.71 -14.60
C LEU A 180 -7.03 6.07 -15.89
N SER A 181 -7.64 5.09 -16.57
CA SER A 181 -8.38 5.29 -17.81
C SER A 181 -9.69 6.05 -17.60
N GLU A 182 -10.29 5.90 -16.43
CA GLU A 182 -11.54 6.55 -16.00
C GLU A 182 -11.31 7.89 -15.26
N ASP A 183 -10.08 8.37 -15.21
CA ASP A 183 -9.67 9.55 -14.43
C ASP A 183 -10.03 9.47 -12.93
N ALA A 184 -10.29 8.25 -12.42
CA ALA A 184 -10.57 8.00 -11.00
C ALA A 184 -9.29 8.03 -10.15
N ILE A 185 -8.13 7.79 -10.75
CA ILE A 185 -6.82 7.80 -10.13
C ILE A 185 -5.90 8.75 -10.91
N ALA A 186 -5.22 9.65 -10.21
CA ALA A 186 -4.23 10.52 -10.82
C ALA A 186 -2.88 9.82 -11.01
N LEU A 187 -2.18 10.11 -12.10
CA LEU A 187 -0.83 9.61 -12.39
C LEU A 187 0.22 10.29 -11.49
N GLY A 188 0.17 10.02 -10.19
CA GLY A 188 1.10 10.54 -9.20
C GLY A 188 2.40 9.72 -9.08
N THR A 189 3.29 10.15 -8.18
CA THR A 189 4.57 9.48 -7.94
C THR A 189 4.41 8.03 -7.51
N SER A 190 3.44 7.74 -6.62
CA SER A 190 3.19 6.38 -6.12
C SER A 190 2.76 5.43 -7.24
N VAL A 191 1.91 5.90 -8.17
CA VAL A 191 1.49 5.13 -9.35
C VAL A 191 2.69 4.84 -10.26
N LYS A 192 3.54 5.84 -10.53
CA LYS A 192 4.77 5.65 -11.33
C LYS A 192 5.72 4.65 -10.71
N LEU A 193 5.89 4.69 -9.38
CA LEU A 193 6.70 3.72 -8.65
C LEU A 193 6.11 2.31 -8.75
N MET A 194 4.79 2.16 -8.59
CA MET A 194 4.11 0.88 -8.74
C MET A 194 4.30 0.30 -10.15
N LEU A 195 4.12 1.09 -11.21
CA LEU A 195 4.37 0.65 -12.58
C LEU A 195 5.83 0.25 -12.80
N GLY A 196 6.79 0.91 -12.13
CA GLY A 196 8.19 0.51 -12.11
C GLY A 196 8.42 -0.85 -11.43
N HIS A 197 7.69 -1.14 -10.34
CA HIS A 197 7.70 -2.46 -9.69
C HIS A 197 7.14 -3.55 -10.61
N VAL A 198 6.08 -3.23 -11.36
CA VAL A 198 5.52 -4.13 -12.38
C VAL A 198 6.57 -4.48 -13.44
N ASP A 199 7.31 -3.49 -14.01
CA ASP A 199 8.38 -3.79 -14.97
C ASP A 199 9.46 -4.70 -14.38
N ARG A 200 9.80 -4.52 -13.09
CA ARG A 200 10.76 -5.40 -12.40
C ARG A 200 10.25 -6.84 -12.34
N ASN A 201 8.97 -7.03 -11.97
CA ASN A 201 8.35 -8.36 -11.95
C ASN A 201 8.29 -8.99 -13.35
N LEU A 202 7.99 -8.21 -14.38
CA LEU A 202 8.03 -8.67 -15.77
C LEU A 202 9.45 -9.05 -16.22
N ARG A 203 10.49 -8.35 -15.71
CA ARG A 203 11.89 -8.72 -15.94
C ARG A 203 12.22 -10.07 -15.34
N GLU A 204 11.75 -10.34 -14.11
CA GLU A 204 11.92 -11.64 -13.45
C GLU A 204 11.23 -12.77 -14.23
N LEU A 205 10.03 -12.53 -14.81
CA LEU A 205 9.40 -13.48 -15.71
C LEU A 205 10.27 -13.83 -16.94
N VAL A 206 11.00 -12.85 -17.44
CA VAL A 206 11.89 -13.05 -18.60
C VAL A 206 13.17 -13.79 -18.19
N SER A 207 13.75 -13.50 -17.01
CA SER A 207 15.03 -14.11 -16.56
C SER A 207 14.85 -15.50 -15.99
N ASP A 208 13.84 -15.68 -15.13
CA ASP A 208 13.64 -16.87 -14.31
C ASP A 208 12.47 -17.75 -14.84
N GLY A 209 11.81 -17.30 -15.91
CA GLY A 209 10.69 -18.02 -16.51
C GLY A 209 9.50 -18.13 -15.54
N ALA A 210 8.67 -19.16 -15.75
CA ALA A 210 7.48 -19.39 -14.95
C ALA A 210 7.77 -19.67 -13.46
N ALA A 211 9.00 -20.08 -13.11
CA ALA A 211 9.40 -20.30 -11.71
C ALA A 211 9.30 -19.02 -10.86
N SER A 212 9.44 -17.84 -11.47
CA SER A 212 9.29 -16.56 -10.77
C SER A 212 7.87 -16.30 -10.25
N LEU A 213 6.86 -16.96 -10.82
CA LEU A 213 5.46 -16.82 -10.42
C LEU A 213 5.16 -17.46 -9.05
N ASN A 214 6.01 -18.39 -8.59
CA ASN A 214 5.90 -19.04 -7.28
C ASN A 214 6.48 -18.21 -6.13
N ARG A 215 7.18 -17.12 -6.43
CA ARG A 215 7.72 -16.23 -5.40
C ARG A 215 6.60 -15.40 -4.78
N ARG A 216 6.53 -15.41 -3.45
CA ARG A 216 5.62 -14.58 -2.65
C ARG A 216 6.19 -13.17 -2.46
#